data_9d02b400afebce98905046d79d0f2456
#
_entry.id   9d02b400afebce98905046d79d0f2456
#
_cell.length_a   1.000
_cell.length_b   1.000
_cell.length_c   1.000
_cell.angle_alpha   90.00
_cell.angle_beta   90.00
_cell.angle_gamma   90.00
#
_symmetry.space_group_name_H-M   'P 1'
#
loop_
_entity.id
_entity.type
_entity.pdbx_description
1 polymer ?
#
loop_
_entity_poly.entity_id
_entity_poly.type
_entity_poly.pdbx_seq_one_letter_code
_entity_poly.pdbx_strand_id
1 'polypeptide(L)'
;IMYVHVPAAWISLGIFSLIAVLSFGILVFKNKNLSLITKSLAPSGFVFNVIALVTGSIWGKPTWGTWWAWDARITSMLLLAFFYLMFLLSWRVTDNEEKAVKISSYIAIIGLINVPIIKFSVEWWSTLHQPSSVNIFTETSIHASMLLPLGIMTAAFALFSLLIFLMKYNTELIK
;
A
#
# COMPACT_ATOMS: atom_id res chain seq x y z
N ILE A 1 13.91 5.06 -11.96
CA ILE A 1 13.31 4.29 -10.84
C ILE A 1 12.29 5.13 -10.08
N MET A 2 12.56 6.38 -9.74
CA MET A 2 11.68 7.26 -8.95
C MET A 2 10.23 7.30 -9.48
N TYR A 3 10.03 7.43 -10.79
CA TYR A 3 8.70 7.48 -11.41
C TYR A 3 7.89 6.18 -11.34
N VAL A 4 8.52 5.07 -10.98
CA VAL A 4 7.83 3.80 -10.70
C VAL A 4 7.71 3.58 -9.20
N HIS A 5 8.80 3.74 -8.46
CA HIS A 5 8.89 3.47 -7.03
C HIS A 5 7.94 4.34 -6.20
N VAL A 6 7.99 5.66 -6.40
CA VAL A 6 7.21 6.61 -5.59
C VAL A 6 5.70 6.45 -5.82
N PRO A 7 5.18 6.42 -7.07
CA PRO A 7 3.77 6.14 -7.30
C PRO A 7 3.32 4.79 -6.76
N ALA A 8 4.13 3.73 -6.92
CA ALA A 8 3.79 2.41 -6.41
C ALA A 8 3.65 2.42 -4.87
N ALA A 9 4.56 3.08 -4.17
CA ALA A 9 4.48 3.24 -2.72
C ALA A 9 3.24 4.03 -2.31
N TRP A 10 2.92 5.15 -2.97
CA TRP A 10 1.74 5.95 -2.66
C TRP A 10 0.44 5.18 -2.88
N ILE A 11 0.31 4.48 -4.01
CA ILE A 11 -0.87 3.66 -4.31
C ILE A 11 -1.03 2.54 -3.28
N SER A 12 0.05 1.83 -2.95
CA SER A 12 0.00 0.77 -1.93
C SER A 12 -0.45 1.30 -0.57
N LEU A 13 0.17 2.38 -0.08
CA LEU A 13 -0.19 2.99 1.20
C LEU A 13 -1.64 3.52 1.20
N GLY A 14 -2.05 4.16 0.11
CA GLY A 14 -3.40 4.70 -0.05
C GLY A 14 -4.46 3.58 -0.05
N ILE A 15 -4.22 2.51 -0.81
CA ILE A 15 -5.14 1.36 -0.84
C ILE A 15 -5.22 0.69 0.53
N PHE A 16 -4.09 0.46 1.23
CA PHE A 16 -4.13 -0.16 2.54
C PHE A 16 -4.89 0.69 3.57
N SER A 17 -4.65 2.01 3.55
CA SER A 17 -5.38 2.95 4.40
C SER A 17 -6.89 2.92 4.13
N LEU A 18 -7.28 2.90 2.85
CA LEU A 18 -8.67 2.78 2.44
C LEU A 18 -9.30 1.47 2.90
N ILE A 19 -8.60 0.34 2.71
CA ILE A 19 -9.04 -0.98 3.21
C ILE A 19 -9.25 -0.93 4.73
N ALA A 20 -8.35 -0.33 5.48
CA ALA A 20 -8.45 -0.26 6.93
C ALA A 20 -9.64 0.60 7.40
N VAL A 21 -9.86 1.77 6.77
CA VAL A 21 -11.02 2.62 7.06
C VAL A 21 -12.34 1.90 6.72
N LEU A 22 -12.41 1.27 5.55
CA LEU A 22 -13.59 0.48 5.17
C LEU A 22 -13.80 -0.71 6.10
N SER A 23 -12.72 -1.35 6.57
CA SER A 23 -12.78 -2.46 7.53
C SER A 23 -13.35 -2.03 8.88
N PHE A 24 -13.03 -0.82 9.34
CA PHE A 24 -13.69 -0.25 10.51
C PHE A 24 -15.20 -0.10 10.26
N GLY A 25 -15.60 0.43 9.10
CA GLY A 25 -17.00 0.52 8.70
C GLY A 25 -17.69 -0.85 8.61
N ILE A 26 -17.00 -1.90 8.15
CA ILE A 26 -17.53 -3.26 8.11
C ILE A 26 -17.88 -3.77 9.50
N LEU A 27 -16.98 -3.59 10.48
CA LEU A 27 -17.18 -4.05 11.85
C LEU A 27 -18.33 -3.31 12.54
N VAL A 28 -18.51 -2.00 12.25
CA VAL A 28 -19.57 -1.18 12.85
C VAL A 28 -20.93 -1.43 12.18
N PHE A 29 -20.97 -1.35 10.84
CA PHE A 29 -22.24 -1.37 10.10
C PHE A 29 -22.62 -2.76 9.54
N LYS A 30 -21.73 -3.75 9.63
CA LYS A 30 -21.91 -5.12 9.09
C LYS A 30 -22.33 -5.14 7.61
N ASN A 31 -21.80 -4.21 6.81
CA ASN A 31 -22.16 -4.05 5.41
C ASN A 31 -21.34 -4.98 4.51
N LYS A 32 -21.99 -5.95 3.87
CA LYS A 32 -21.36 -6.94 2.98
C LYS A 32 -20.70 -6.29 1.74
N ASN A 33 -21.27 -5.21 1.20
CA ASN A 33 -20.70 -4.56 0.03
C ASN A 33 -19.31 -3.98 0.32
N LEU A 34 -19.10 -3.44 1.53
CA LEU A 34 -17.79 -2.94 1.94
C LEU A 34 -16.75 -4.07 2.01
N SER A 35 -17.15 -5.28 2.41
CA SER A 35 -16.24 -6.43 2.47
C SER A 35 -15.81 -6.89 1.07
N LEU A 36 -16.70 -6.87 0.09
CA LEU A 36 -16.37 -7.16 -1.30
C LEU A 36 -15.41 -6.10 -1.89
N ILE A 37 -15.62 -4.83 -1.54
CA ILE A 37 -14.73 -3.74 -1.96
C ILE A 37 -13.32 -3.94 -1.40
N THR A 38 -13.18 -4.17 -0.09
CA THR A 38 -11.88 -4.37 0.54
C THR A 38 -11.15 -5.60 0.01
N LYS A 39 -11.87 -6.72 -0.18
CA LYS A 39 -11.35 -7.95 -0.78
C LYS A 39 -10.84 -7.72 -2.21
N SER A 40 -11.53 -6.87 -2.97
CA SER A 40 -11.19 -6.59 -4.37
C SER A 40 -10.06 -5.58 -4.54
N LEU A 41 -9.84 -4.68 -3.57
CA LEU A 41 -8.74 -3.72 -3.55
C LEU A 41 -7.40 -4.35 -3.15
N ALA A 42 -7.41 -5.31 -2.23
CA ALA A 42 -6.20 -5.84 -1.61
C ALA A 42 -5.18 -6.42 -2.59
N PRO A 43 -5.54 -7.16 -3.67
CA PRO A 43 -4.55 -7.69 -4.61
C PRO A 43 -3.74 -6.61 -5.32
N SER A 44 -4.36 -5.53 -5.78
CA SER A 44 -3.64 -4.43 -6.43
C SER A 44 -2.72 -3.70 -5.46
N GLY A 45 -3.20 -3.42 -4.24
CA GLY A 45 -2.38 -2.81 -3.19
C GLY A 45 -1.15 -3.65 -2.84
N PHE A 46 -1.31 -4.97 -2.73
CA PHE A 46 -0.19 -5.89 -2.49
C PHE A 46 0.84 -5.87 -3.63
N VAL A 47 0.39 -5.93 -4.89
CA VAL A 47 1.29 -5.88 -6.05
C VAL A 47 2.08 -4.58 -6.07
N PHE A 48 1.45 -3.42 -5.85
CA PHE A 48 2.14 -2.15 -5.77
C PHE A 48 3.11 -2.07 -4.59
N ASN A 49 2.81 -2.70 -3.45
CA ASN A 49 3.76 -2.83 -2.35
C ASN A 49 5.02 -3.62 -2.75
N VAL A 50 4.84 -4.76 -3.43
CA VAL A 50 5.96 -5.57 -3.92
C VAL A 50 6.79 -4.78 -4.96
N ILE A 51 6.14 -4.06 -5.89
CA ILE A 51 6.84 -3.19 -6.85
C ILE A 51 7.67 -2.14 -6.12
N ALA A 52 7.12 -1.50 -5.08
CA ALA A 52 7.84 -0.52 -4.28
C ALA A 52 9.05 -1.15 -3.57
N LEU A 53 8.91 -2.33 -2.95
CA LEU A 53 10.01 -3.03 -2.30
C LEU A 53 11.12 -3.42 -3.30
N VAL A 54 10.77 -4.00 -4.44
CA VAL A 54 11.73 -4.42 -5.47
C VAL A 54 12.46 -3.23 -6.08
N THR A 55 11.73 -2.18 -6.47
CA THR A 55 12.34 -0.98 -7.05
C THR A 55 13.17 -0.20 -6.04
N GLY A 56 12.76 -0.20 -4.76
CA GLY A 56 13.54 0.36 -3.66
C GLY A 56 14.86 -0.39 -3.44
N SER A 57 14.83 -1.72 -3.48
CA SER A 57 16.03 -2.57 -3.40
C SER A 57 16.99 -2.31 -4.57
N ILE A 58 16.48 -2.23 -5.81
CA ILE A 58 17.28 -1.94 -7.01
C ILE A 58 17.93 -0.55 -6.89
N TRP A 59 17.21 0.44 -6.37
CA TRP A 59 17.75 1.77 -6.16
C TRP A 59 18.75 1.84 -5.00
N GLY A 60 18.53 1.04 -3.95
CA GLY A 60 19.42 0.95 -2.79
C GLY A 60 20.83 0.50 -3.15
N LYS A 61 20.96 -0.44 -4.09
CA LYS A 61 22.28 -0.99 -4.45
C LYS A 61 23.29 0.07 -4.92
N PRO A 62 23.01 0.93 -5.89
CA PRO A 62 23.92 1.99 -6.30
C PRO A 62 24.04 3.14 -5.29
N THR A 63 23.00 3.39 -4.47
CA THR A 63 22.95 4.55 -3.57
C THR A 63 23.59 4.24 -2.21
N TRP A 64 23.37 3.05 -1.67
CA TRP A 64 23.78 2.64 -0.32
C TRP A 64 24.77 1.48 -0.33
N GLY A 65 25.12 0.94 -1.50
CA GLY A 65 26.02 -0.20 -1.67
C GLY A 65 25.39 -1.57 -1.34
N THR A 66 24.14 -1.61 -0.90
CA THR A 66 23.44 -2.85 -0.52
C THR A 66 22.07 -2.94 -1.17
N TRP A 67 21.61 -4.18 -1.45
CA TRP A 67 20.26 -4.45 -1.94
C TRP A 67 19.18 -4.26 -0.86
N TRP A 68 19.56 -4.42 0.40
CA TRP A 68 18.67 -4.36 1.54
C TRP A 68 19.36 -3.75 2.75
N ALA A 69 18.68 -2.84 3.40
CA ALA A 69 19.07 -2.31 4.69
C ALA A 69 17.90 -2.46 5.66
N TRP A 70 18.18 -2.90 6.88
CA TRP A 70 17.18 -3.04 7.94
C TRP A 70 16.90 -1.69 8.62
N ASP A 71 16.54 -0.69 7.82
CA ASP A 71 16.09 0.58 8.35
C ASP A 71 14.57 0.59 8.63
N ALA A 72 14.10 1.60 9.33
CA ALA A 72 12.71 1.67 9.74
C ALA A 72 11.73 1.75 8.55
N ARG A 73 12.08 2.42 7.44
CA ARG A 73 11.22 2.57 6.28
C ARG A 73 11.08 1.29 5.47
N ILE A 74 12.20 0.62 5.15
CA ILE A 74 12.17 -0.62 4.37
C ILE A 74 11.50 -1.72 5.18
N THR A 75 11.85 -1.83 6.48
CA THR A 75 11.30 -2.86 7.37
C THR A 75 9.79 -2.69 7.55
N SER A 76 9.31 -1.46 7.73
CA SER A 76 7.86 -1.21 7.85
C SER A 76 7.11 -1.39 6.52
N MET A 77 7.73 -1.11 5.37
CA MET A 77 7.15 -1.47 4.06
C MET A 77 7.07 -2.98 3.85
N LEU A 78 8.07 -3.75 4.30
CA LEU A 78 8.02 -5.21 4.30
C LEU A 78 6.91 -5.73 5.24
N LEU A 79 6.77 -5.14 6.42
CA LEU A 79 5.70 -5.45 7.35
C LEU A 79 4.31 -5.18 6.73
N LEU A 80 4.17 -4.10 5.95
CA LEU A 80 2.94 -3.82 5.19
C LEU A 80 2.64 -4.93 4.17
N ALA A 81 3.66 -5.47 3.49
CA ALA A 81 3.48 -6.62 2.59
C ALA A 81 2.93 -7.85 3.34
N PHE A 82 3.41 -8.11 4.56
CA PHE A 82 2.86 -9.18 5.39
C PHE A 82 1.41 -8.91 5.81
N PHE A 83 1.04 -7.67 6.15
CA PHE A 83 -0.36 -7.35 6.45
C PHE A 83 -1.26 -7.57 5.23
N TYR A 84 -0.84 -7.18 4.02
CA TYR A 84 -1.56 -7.50 2.80
C TYR A 84 -1.70 -9.00 2.57
N LEU A 85 -0.59 -9.74 2.75
CA LEU A 85 -0.58 -11.18 2.57
C LEU A 85 -1.52 -11.88 3.57
N MET A 86 -1.45 -11.52 4.85
CA MET A 86 -2.35 -12.06 5.87
C MET A 86 -3.82 -11.73 5.57
N PHE A 87 -4.10 -10.49 5.11
CA PHE A 87 -5.43 -10.10 4.67
C PHE A 87 -5.94 -10.99 3.53
N LEU A 88 -5.13 -11.20 2.50
CA LEU A 88 -5.49 -12.04 1.36
C LEU A 88 -5.64 -13.52 1.74
N LEU A 89 -4.76 -14.02 2.59
CA LEU A 89 -4.81 -15.40 3.07
C LEU A 89 -6.04 -15.66 3.93
N SER A 90 -6.48 -14.72 4.75
CA SER A 90 -7.69 -14.90 5.59
C SER A 90 -8.93 -15.27 4.77
N TRP A 91 -9.05 -14.76 3.55
CA TRP A 91 -10.12 -15.07 2.60
C TRP A 91 -9.97 -16.43 1.91
N ARG A 92 -8.78 -17.02 1.94
CA ARG A 92 -8.52 -18.34 1.31
C ARG A 92 -8.57 -19.49 2.29
N VAL A 93 -8.17 -19.25 3.54
CA VAL A 93 -7.97 -20.30 4.57
C VAL A 93 -9.23 -20.47 5.42
N THR A 94 -10.15 -19.50 5.38
CA THR A 94 -11.35 -19.51 6.23
C THR A 94 -12.56 -19.89 5.40
N ASP A 95 -13.15 -21.08 5.68
CA ASP A 95 -14.33 -21.58 4.97
C ASP A 95 -15.61 -20.77 5.25
N ASN A 96 -15.65 -20.08 6.38
CA ASN A 96 -16.78 -19.24 6.77
C ASN A 96 -16.53 -17.79 6.40
N GLU A 97 -17.31 -17.26 5.46
CA GLU A 97 -17.18 -15.88 4.94
C GLU A 97 -17.26 -14.83 6.06
N GLU A 98 -18.17 -14.97 7.02
CA GLU A 98 -18.31 -14.02 8.13
C GLU A 98 -17.06 -13.97 9.00
N LYS A 99 -16.44 -15.13 9.25
CA LYS A 99 -15.16 -15.20 9.97
C LYS A 99 -14.04 -14.60 9.16
N ALA A 100 -13.97 -14.87 7.84
CA ALA A 100 -12.97 -14.28 6.96
C ALA A 100 -13.05 -12.75 6.96
N VAL A 101 -14.25 -12.18 6.86
CA VAL A 101 -14.51 -10.74 6.94
C VAL A 101 -14.01 -10.15 8.26
N LYS A 102 -14.32 -10.77 9.39
CA LYS A 102 -13.88 -10.29 10.70
C LYS A 102 -12.35 -10.32 10.84
N ILE A 103 -11.74 -11.46 10.51
CA ILE A 103 -10.27 -11.64 10.62
C ILE A 103 -9.55 -10.64 9.71
N SER A 104 -9.94 -10.54 8.44
CA SER A 104 -9.32 -9.60 7.50
C SER A 104 -9.49 -8.14 7.95
N SER A 105 -10.66 -7.77 8.51
CA SER A 105 -10.91 -6.44 9.02
C SER A 105 -10.01 -6.11 10.23
N TYR A 106 -9.82 -7.02 11.17
CA TYR A 106 -8.89 -6.81 12.28
C TYR A 106 -7.43 -6.67 11.80
N ILE A 107 -7.00 -7.51 10.85
CA ILE A 107 -5.67 -7.41 10.24
C ILE A 107 -5.45 -6.04 9.61
N ALA A 108 -6.42 -5.54 8.85
CA ALA A 108 -6.34 -4.23 8.21
C ALA A 108 -6.26 -3.08 9.22
N ILE A 109 -7.09 -3.10 10.26
CA ILE A 109 -7.12 -2.06 11.30
C ILE A 109 -5.80 -2.06 12.10
N ILE A 110 -5.30 -3.22 12.49
CA ILE A 110 -4.00 -3.33 13.18
C ILE A 110 -2.87 -2.85 12.27
N GLY A 111 -2.89 -3.27 11.00
CA GLY A 111 -1.90 -2.85 10.02
C GLY A 111 -1.91 -1.35 9.70
N LEU A 112 -3.03 -0.65 9.95
CA LEU A 112 -3.10 0.81 9.77
C LEU A 112 -2.11 1.55 10.69
N ILE A 113 -1.79 1.01 11.87
CA ILE A 113 -0.79 1.59 12.77
C ILE A 113 0.59 1.66 12.10
N ASN A 114 0.89 0.73 11.19
CA ASN A 114 2.15 0.72 10.46
C ASN A 114 2.27 1.83 9.39
N VAL A 115 1.15 2.35 8.87
CA VAL A 115 1.16 3.38 7.81
C VAL A 115 1.84 4.69 8.25
N PRO A 116 1.48 5.31 9.39
CA PRO A 116 2.22 6.48 9.88
C PRO A 116 3.69 6.15 10.20
N ILE A 117 4.03 4.94 10.66
CA ILE A 117 5.42 4.53 10.87
C ILE A 117 6.20 4.59 9.55
N ILE A 118 5.65 4.06 8.45
CA ILE A 118 6.27 4.15 7.12
C ILE A 118 6.45 5.63 6.73
N LYS A 119 5.41 6.45 6.87
CA LYS A 119 5.42 7.84 6.43
C LYS A 119 6.44 8.68 7.18
N PHE A 120 6.47 8.58 8.49
CA PHE A 120 7.29 9.41 9.37
C PHE A 120 8.60 8.75 9.82
N SER A 121 8.92 7.55 9.32
CA SER A 121 10.11 6.79 9.71
C SER A 121 11.42 7.57 9.55
N VAL A 122 11.54 8.41 8.52
CA VAL A 122 12.75 9.22 8.27
C VAL A 122 12.85 10.40 9.24
N GLU A 123 11.73 10.88 9.75
CA GLU A 123 11.68 11.98 10.70
C GLU A 123 11.89 11.50 12.15
N TRP A 124 11.43 10.28 12.46
CA TRP A 124 11.50 9.72 13.81
C TRP A 124 12.78 8.95 14.08
N TRP A 125 13.41 8.37 13.05
CA TRP A 125 14.62 7.56 13.15
C TRP A 125 15.65 7.96 12.10
N SER A 126 16.92 7.66 12.39
CA SER A 126 17.99 7.74 11.39
C SER A 126 17.81 6.61 10.40
N THR A 127 17.46 6.93 9.14
CA THR A 127 17.30 5.98 8.05
C THR A 127 18.21 6.36 6.88
N LEU A 128 18.47 5.40 5.98
CA LEU A 128 19.20 5.66 4.75
C LEU A 128 18.33 6.39 3.70
N HIS A 129 17.03 6.41 3.89
CA HIS A 129 16.09 7.07 2.99
C HIS A 129 16.12 8.59 3.14
N GLN A 130 15.94 9.26 2.01
CA GLN A 130 15.75 10.71 1.99
C GLN A 130 14.36 11.08 2.55
N PRO A 131 14.21 12.28 3.13
CA PRO A 131 12.93 12.85 3.45
C PRO A 131 12.00 12.88 2.22
N SER A 132 10.69 13.05 2.45
CA SER A 132 9.71 13.11 1.37
C SER A 132 10.05 14.22 0.37
N SER A 133 10.36 13.85 -0.87
CA SER A 133 10.72 14.80 -1.93
C SER A 133 9.51 15.60 -2.43
N VAL A 134 8.30 15.11 -2.21
CA VAL A 134 7.03 15.78 -2.53
C VAL A 134 6.25 15.97 -1.24
N ASN A 135 6.03 17.21 -0.85
CA ASN A 135 5.26 17.56 0.32
C ASN A 135 4.13 18.52 -0.08
N ILE A 136 2.93 18.28 0.43
CA ILE A 136 1.74 19.11 0.15
C ILE A 136 1.79 20.41 0.97
N PHE A 137 2.51 20.42 2.09
CA PHE A 137 2.52 21.52 3.06
C PHE A 137 3.80 22.37 3.04
N THR A 138 4.87 21.92 2.36
CA THR A 138 6.14 22.60 2.27
C THR A 138 6.64 22.59 0.82
N GLU A 139 7.68 23.37 0.52
CA GLU A 139 8.29 23.36 -0.81
C GLU A 139 8.79 21.96 -1.18
N THR A 140 8.53 21.56 -2.43
CA THR A 140 9.01 20.29 -2.98
C THR A 140 10.51 20.36 -3.20
N SER A 141 11.26 19.34 -2.79
CA SER A 141 12.73 19.29 -2.95
C SER A 141 13.17 18.82 -4.35
N ILE A 142 12.23 18.42 -5.22
CA ILE A 142 12.53 18.00 -6.60
C ILE A 142 12.28 19.14 -7.59
N HIS A 143 13.05 19.13 -8.69
CA HIS A 143 12.90 20.12 -9.74
C HIS A 143 11.51 20.06 -10.39
N ALA A 144 10.93 21.22 -10.74
CA ALA A 144 9.56 21.33 -11.27
C ALA A 144 9.31 20.45 -12.52
N SER A 145 10.32 20.27 -13.39
CA SER A 145 10.22 19.41 -14.57
C SER A 145 9.99 17.93 -14.25
N MET A 146 10.29 17.48 -13.03
CA MET A 146 10.10 16.09 -12.61
C MET A 146 8.69 15.84 -12.06
N LEU A 147 7.96 16.90 -11.70
CA LEU A 147 6.61 16.77 -11.11
C LEU A 147 5.60 16.27 -12.15
N LEU A 148 5.64 16.77 -13.37
CA LEU A 148 4.70 16.38 -14.42
C LEU A 148 4.82 14.90 -14.79
N PRO A 149 6.00 14.33 -15.10
CA PRO A 149 6.14 12.88 -15.33
C PRO A 149 5.75 12.04 -14.12
N LEU A 150 6.06 12.49 -12.90
CA LEU A 150 5.66 11.79 -11.68
C LEU A 150 4.13 11.77 -11.52
N GLY A 151 3.46 12.89 -11.78
CA GLY A 151 2.01 13.00 -11.73
C GLY A 151 1.32 12.12 -12.77
N ILE A 152 1.83 12.12 -14.02
CA ILE A 152 1.30 11.26 -15.09
C ILE A 152 1.43 9.78 -14.70
N MET A 153 2.58 9.35 -14.18
CA MET A 153 2.78 7.97 -13.78
C MET A 153 1.90 7.58 -12.58
N THR A 154 1.73 8.50 -11.63
CA THR A 154 0.81 8.27 -10.50
C THR A 154 -0.63 8.09 -10.98
N ALA A 155 -1.09 8.92 -11.91
CA ALA A 155 -2.41 8.81 -12.51
C ALA A 155 -2.56 7.49 -13.30
N ALA A 156 -1.56 7.11 -14.09
CA ALA A 156 -1.56 5.85 -14.83
C ALA A 156 -1.67 4.63 -13.89
N PHE A 157 -0.90 4.61 -12.80
CA PHE A 157 -0.96 3.53 -11.81
C PHE A 157 -2.30 3.52 -11.04
N ALA A 158 -2.86 4.69 -10.73
CA ALA A 158 -4.17 4.79 -10.10
C ALA A 158 -5.28 4.24 -11.02
N LEU A 159 -5.27 4.60 -12.31
CA LEU A 159 -6.22 4.07 -13.30
C LEU A 159 -6.04 2.56 -13.51
N PHE A 160 -4.82 2.08 -13.57
CA PHE A 160 -4.54 0.65 -13.66
C PHE A 160 -5.05 -0.11 -12.42
N SER A 161 -4.81 0.44 -11.24
CA SER A 161 -5.32 -0.13 -9.99
C SER A 161 -6.85 -0.14 -9.95
N LEU A 162 -7.49 0.93 -10.43
CA LEU A 162 -8.95 1.01 -10.54
C LEU A 162 -9.50 -0.05 -11.51
N LEU A 163 -8.85 -0.25 -12.66
CA LEU A 163 -9.24 -1.27 -13.61
C LEU A 163 -9.19 -2.68 -12.99
N ILE A 164 -8.08 -3.02 -12.34
CA ILE A 164 -7.92 -4.32 -11.65
C ILE A 164 -8.98 -4.48 -10.55
N PHE A 165 -9.22 -3.42 -9.78
CA PHE A 165 -10.29 -3.41 -8.76
C PHE A 165 -11.67 -3.72 -9.37
N LEU A 166 -12.06 -3.02 -10.44
CA LEU A 166 -13.36 -3.21 -11.09
C LEU A 166 -13.52 -4.63 -11.65
N MET A 167 -12.47 -5.15 -12.31
CA MET A 167 -12.48 -6.54 -12.80
C MET A 167 -12.65 -7.54 -11.65
N LYS A 168 -11.91 -7.35 -10.56
CA LYS A 168 -11.99 -8.24 -9.40
C LYS A 168 -13.33 -8.11 -8.69
N TYR A 169 -13.83 -6.90 -8.49
CA TYR A 169 -15.12 -6.63 -7.87
C TYR A 169 -16.28 -7.26 -8.64
N ASN A 170 -16.30 -7.11 -9.98
CA ASN A 170 -17.29 -7.78 -10.82
C ASN A 170 -17.21 -9.31 -10.69
N THR A 171 -16.01 -9.87 -10.62
CA THR A 171 -15.84 -11.32 -10.44
C THR A 171 -16.38 -11.79 -9.08
N GLU A 172 -16.24 -11.00 -8.03
CA GLU A 172 -16.76 -11.37 -6.69
C GLU A 172 -18.29 -11.14 -6.59
N LEU A 173 -18.88 -10.24 -7.38
CA LEU A 173 -20.34 -10.05 -7.42
C LEU A 173 -21.09 -11.17 -8.11
N ILE A 174 -20.43 -11.88 -9.05
CA ILE A 174 -21.07 -12.99 -9.83
C ILE A 174 -20.98 -14.32 -9.10
N LYS A 175 -20.16 -14.43 -8.06
CA LYS A 175 -20.01 -15.65 -7.24
C LYS A 175 -21.12 -15.76 -6.20
#